data_c957bf631bb8679110b8b8749117ef5b
#
_entry.id   c957bf631bb8679110b8b8749117ef5b
#
_cell.length_a   1.000
_cell.length_b   1.000
_cell.length_c   1.000
_cell.angle_alpha   90.00
_cell.angle_beta   90.00
_cell.angle_gamma   90.00
#
_symmetry.space_group_name_H-M   'P 1'
#
loop_
_entity.id
_entity.type
_entity.pdbx_description
1 polymer ?
#
loop_
_entity_poly.entity_id
_entity_poly.type
_entity_poly.pdbx_seq_one_letter_code
_entity_poly.pdbx_strand_id
1 'polypeptide(L)'
;MDVIGPGIFLYHDVLTPDLQIIETLENFLSSDSNTDNWTQAMVGFQQVMPDYRDCFDFKWKPSNWGNKKLNEQEQKLVDMYNSAYFRQLQAVKHYCSTFNIAELEYWESTNFVKYGIGQHFAQHVDHGYSYNCTVSLVGWANDDYTGGELEIGMWGLTVKPKTGDLIIFPSNYMYPHRSMPVLSGTKYSLVTMLDYSDKYHTNEFMQNFYGKPKDRYGIEQKDQTELNEYGI
;
A
#
# COMPACT_ATOMS: atom_id res chain seq x y z
N MET A 1 13.57 -9.09 -13.69
CA MET A 1 13.65 -7.82 -12.91
C MET A 1 14.27 -6.76 -13.79
N ASP A 2 13.66 -5.59 -13.84
CA ASP A 2 14.10 -4.44 -14.64
C ASP A 2 14.36 -3.24 -13.73
N VAL A 3 15.46 -2.53 -13.97
CA VAL A 3 15.73 -1.24 -13.35
C VAL A 3 15.11 -0.19 -14.26
N ILE A 4 13.98 0.39 -13.85
CA ILE A 4 13.20 1.30 -14.69
C ILE A 4 13.41 2.77 -14.35
N GLY A 5 14.12 3.05 -13.26
CA GLY A 5 14.50 4.39 -12.83
C GLY A 5 15.44 4.35 -11.63
N PRO A 6 15.98 5.50 -11.19
CA PRO A 6 16.85 5.56 -10.02
C PRO A 6 16.15 5.01 -8.79
N GLY A 7 16.67 3.90 -8.24
CA GLY A 7 16.06 3.22 -7.09
C GLY A 7 14.70 2.57 -7.37
N ILE A 8 14.26 2.46 -8.62
CA ILE A 8 12.97 1.89 -8.99
C ILE A 8 13.20 0.57 -9.72
N PHE A 9 12.77 -0.53 -9.09
CA PHE A 9 12.92 -1.88 -9.62
C PHE A 9 11.56 -2.51 -9.86
N LEU A 10 11.36 -3.08 -11.05
CA LEU A 10 10.19 -3.86 -11.43
C LEU A 10 10.57 -5.34 -11.47
N TYR A 11 10.02 -6.11 -10.55
CA TYR A 11 10.17 -7.56 -10.46
C TYR A 11 9.00 -8.24 -11.14
N HIS A 12 9.26 -9.20 -12.02
CA HIS A 12 8.22 -9.99 -12.70
C HIS A 12 7.97 -11.30 -11.96
N ASP A 13 6.77 -11.84 -12.13
CA ASP A 13 6.37 -13.17 -11.63
C ASP A 13 6.55 -13.36 -10.12
N VAL A 14 6.35 -12.29 -9.33
CA VAL A 14 6.38 -12.36 -7.86
C VAL A 14 5.04 -12.80 -7.29
N LEU A 15 3.95 -12.16 -7.74
CA LEU A 15 2.57 -12.42 -7.27
C LEU A 15 1.77 -13.18 -8.32
N THR A 16 2.30 -14.32 -8.75
CA THR A 16 1.73 -15.12 -9.84
C THR A 16 0.35 -15.70 -9.50
N PRO A 17 -0.47 -16.04 -10.52
CA PRO A 17 -1.86 -16.48 -10.34
C PRO A 17 -2.07 -17.70 -9.43
N ASP A 18 -1.05 -18.54 -9.24
CA ASP A 18 -1.11 -19.68 -8.32
C ASP A 18 -1.34 -19.29 -6.85
N LEU A 19 -1.10 -18.03 -6.49
CA LEU A 19 -1.44 -17.49 -5.16
C LEU A 19 -2.93 -17.28 -4.96
N GLN A 20 -3.74 -17.28 -6.03
CA GLN A 20 -5.19 -17.10 -5.98
C GLN A 20 -5.63 -15.88 -5.14
N ILE A 21 -4.87 -14.77 -5.23
CA ILE A 21 -5.04 -13.59 -4.36
C ILE A 21 -6.46 -13.05 -4.43
N ILE A 22 -6.96 -12.78 -5.66
CA ILE A 22 -8.28 -12.18 -5.86
C ILE A 22 -9.38 -13.11 -5.36
N GLU A 23 -9.34 -14.38 -5.77
CA GLU A 23 -10.33 -15.37 -5.36
C GLU A 23 -10.38 -15.52 -3.85
N THR A 24 -9.23 -15.60 -3.20
CA THR A 24 -9.13 -15.74 -1.73
C THR A 24 -9.72 -14.51 -1.02
N LEU A 25 -9.39 -13.30 -1.48
CA LEU A 25 -9.89 -12.06 -0.90
C LEU A 25 -11.40 -11.92 -1.11
N GLU A 26 -11.90 -12.11 -2.32
CA GLU A 26 -13.34 -11.95 -2.60
C GLU A 26 -14.17 -12.99 -1.85
N ASN A 27 -13.73 -14.26 -1.79
CA ASN A 27 -14.41 -15.29 -1.01
C ASN A 27 -14.40 -15.00 0.49
N PHE A 28 -13.27 -14.50 1.02
CA PHE A 28 -13.17 -14.15 2.43
C PHE A 28 -14.06 -12.95 2.77
N LEU A 29 -13.97 -11.85 2.02
CA LEU A 29 -14.67 -10.60 2.30
C LEU A 29 -16.18 -10.64 1.96
N SER A 30 -16.64 -11.58 1.13
CA SER A 30 -18.06 -11.79 0.84
C SER A 30 -18.76 -12.78 1.77
N SER A 31 -18.04 -13.38 2.72
CA SER A 31 -18.61 -14.38 3.62
C SER A 31 -19.52 -13.76 4.68
N ASP A 32 -20.74 -14.25 4.81
CA ASP A 32 -21.72 -13.81 5.83
C ASP A 32 -21.23 -13.97 7.27
N SER A 33 -20.23 -14.83 7.50
CA SER A 33 -19.62 -15.05 8.80
C SER A 33 -18.50 -14.06 9.14
N ASN A 34 -18.13 -13.20 8.21
CA ASN A 34 -17.02 -12.26 8.34
C ASN A 34 -17.52 -10.85 8.64
N THR A 35 -16.86 -10.18 9.58
CA THR A 35 -17.11 -8.76 9.90
C THR A 35 -16.23 -7.81 9.08
N ASP A 36 -15.19 -8.34 8.44
CA ASP A 36 -14.31 -7.58 7.56
C ASP A 36 -14.93 -7.44 6.16
N ASN A 37 -14.78 -6.28 5.56
CA ASN A 37 -15.31 -5.98 4.23
C ASN A 37 -14.34 -5.07 3.47
N TRP A 38 -14.53 -4.95 2.17
CA TRP A 38 -13.96 -3.84 1.42
C TRP A 38 -14.49 -2.53 1.97
N THR A 39 -13.60 -1.65 2.42
CA THR A 39 -13.95 -0.34 2.97
C THR A 39 -13.51 0.77 2.03
N GLN A 40 -14.25 1.86 1.98
CA GLN A 40 -13.80 3.06 1.26
C GLN A 40 -12.46 3.51 1.84
N ALA A 41 -11.46 3.64 0.97
CA ALA A 41 -10.11 3.97 1.40
C ALA A 41 -10.04 5.37 2.01
N MET A 42 -9.25 5.48 3.08
CA MET A 42 -9.03 6.73 3.81
C MET A 42 -7.64 7.28 3.54
N VAL A 43 -7.46 8.58 3.76
CA VAL A 43 -6.19 9.29 3.69
C VAL A 43 -5.92 10.07 4.98
N GLY A 44 -4.64 10.32 5.27
CA GLY A 44 -4.23 11.12 6.41
C GLY A 44 -4.87 10.69 7.73
N PHE A 45 -5.55 11.59 8.42
CA PHE A 45 -6.21 11.35 9.71
C PHE A 45 -7.56 10.62 9.56
N GLN A 46 -7.60 9.52 8.81
CA GLN A 46 -8.79 8.70 8.59
C GLN A 46 -9.93 9.43 7.86
N GLN A 47 -9.59 10.28 6.91
CA GLN A 47 -10.58 11.01 6.13
C GLN A 47 -10.88 10.28 4.81
N VAL A 48 -12.16 10.17 4.48
CA VAL A 48 -12.61 9.71 3.16
C VAL A 48 -12.62 10.92 2.23
N MET A 49 -11.75 10.92 1.23
CA MET A 49 -11.59 12.00 0.25
C MET A 49 -11.60 11.43 -1.17
N PRO A 50 -12.78 11.14 -1.77
CA PRO A 50 -12.86 10.46 -3.06
C PRO A 50 -12.22 11.24 -4.22
N ASP A 51 -12.22 12.55 -4.18
CA ASP A 51 -11.55 13.38 -5.19
C ASP A 51 -10.01 13.21 -5.17
N TYR A 52 -9.47 12.71 -4.06
CA TYR A 52 -8.05 12.47 -3.88
C TYR A 52 -7.70 10.98 -3.92
N ARG A 53 -8.46 10.14 -3.20
CA ARG A 53 -8.30 8.68 -3.16
C ARG A 53 -9.67 8.02 -3.25
N ASP A 54 -10.04 7.61 -4.44
CA ASP A 54 -11.24 6.82 -4.68
C ASP A 54 -10.85 5.37 -5.00
N CYS A 55 -11.00 4.51 -4.02
CA CYS A 55 -10.82 3.07 -4.13
C CYS A 55 -11.37 2.41 -2.87
N PHE A 56 -11.45 1.10 -2.90
CA PHE A 56 -11.73 0.28 -1.72
C PHE A 56 -10.47 -0.39 -1.25
N ASP A 57 -10.31 -0.57 0.06
CA ASP A 57 -9.18 -1.30 0.61
C ASP A 57 -9.58 -2.26 1.74
N PHE A 58 -8.69 -3.23 1.95
CA PHE A 58 -8.67 -4.14 3.09
C PHE A 58 -7.24 -4.22 3.60
N LYS A 59 -6.96 -3.60 4.74
CA LYS A 59 -5.62 -3.51 5.32
C LYS A 59 -5.43 -4.56 6.41
N TRP A 60 -4.62 -5.58 6.12
CA TRP A 60 -4.50 -6.74 6.98
C TRP A 60 -3.13 -7.43 6.94
N LYS A 61 -2.80 -8.14 8.02
CA LYS A 61 -1.72 -9.14 8.13
C LYS A 61 -2.08 -10.17 9.21
N PRO A 62 -1.53 -11.39 9.18
CA PRO A 62 -1.88 -12.47 10.12
C PRO A 62 -1.79 -12.08 11.59
N SER A 63 -0.79 -11.28 11.98
CA SER A 63 -0.63 -10.82 13.37
C SER A 63 -1.79 -9.98 13.91
N ASN A 64 -2.66 -9.44 13.04
CA ASN A 64 -3.86 -8.71 13.46
C ASN A 64 -4.86 -9.62 14.21
N TRP A 65 -4.82 -10.93 13.94
CA TRP A 65 -5.70 -11.89 14.59
C TRP A 65 -5.11 -12.57 15.84
N GLY A 66 -3.80 -12.37 16.12
CA GLY A 66 -3.12 -12.97 17.26
C GLY A 66 -3.23 -14.51 17.25
N ASN A 67 -3.61 -15.09 18.38
CA ASN A 67 -3.73 -16.55 18.55
C ASN A 67 -5.16 -17.07 18.29
N LYS A 68 -5.93 -16.41 17.46
CA LYS A 68 -7.28 -16.81 17.09
C LYS A 68 -7.28 -18.21 16.43
N LYS A 69 -8.24 -19.07 16.81
CA LYS A 69 -8.48 -20.31 16.05
C LYS A 69 -9.14 -19.95 14.72
N LEU A 70 -8.49 -20.30 13.64
CA LEU A 70 -8.92 -19.95 12.29
C LEU A 70 -9.94 -20.96 11.76
N ASN A 71 -10.93 -20.47 11.03
CA ASN A 71 -11.76 -21.28 10.16
C ASN A 71 -11.06 -21.54 8.82
N GLU A 72 -11.68 -22.32 7.92
CA GLU A 72 -11.06 -22.69 6.64
C GLU A 72 -10.76 -21.48 5.72
N GLN A 73 -11.67 -20.51 5.64
CA GLN A 73 -11.46 -19.30 4.80
C GLN A 73 -10.38 -18.40 5.38
N GLU A 74 -10.35 -18.24 6.70
CA GLU A 74 -9.31 -17.49 7.40
C GLU A 74 -7.93 -18.15 7.22
N GLN A 75 -7.89 -19.49 7.27
CA GLN A 75 -6.64 -20.21 7.02
C GLN A 75 -6.16 -20.02 5.58
N LYS A 76 -7.05 -20.08 4.58
CA LYS A 76 -6.70 -19.80 3.18
C LYS A 76 -6.15 -18.39 3.01
N LEU A 77 -6.74 -17.39 3.69
CA LEU A 77 -6.24 -16.00 3.66
C LEU A 77 -4.83 -15.91 4.26
N VAL A 78 -4.58 -16.57 5.39
CA VAL A 78 -3.26 -16.63 6.04
C VAL A 78 -2.24 -17.30 5.11
N ASP A 79 -2.58 -18.43 4.51
CA ASP A 79 -1.67 -19.18 3.64
C ASP A 79 -1.33 -18.39 2.36
N MET A 80 -2.30 -17.75 1.74
CA MET A 80 -2.12 -16.85 0.62
C MET A 80 -1.21 -15.68 1.00
N TYR A 81 -1.50 -15.01 2.12
CA TYR A 81 -0.69 -13.88 2.61
C TYR A 81 0.76 -14.30 2.84
N ASN A 82 0.99 -15.39 3.57
CA ASN A 82 2.33 -15.86 3.88
C ASN A 82 3.12 -16.21 2.60
N SER A 83 2.45 -16.83 1.63
CA SER A 83 3.07 -17.15 0.35
C SER A 83 3.44 -15.89 -0.44
N ALA A 84 2.54 -14.90 -0.51
CA ALA A 84 2.80 -13.61 -1.14
C ALA A 84 3.93 -12.85 -0.41
N TYR A 85 3.87 -12.79 0.92
CA TYR A 85 4.91 -12.16 1.75
C TYR A 85 6.29 -12.77 1.49
N PHE A 86 6.38 -14.11 1.46
CA PHE A 86 7.67 -14.79 1.26
C PHE A 86 8.29 -14.45 -0.10
N ARG A 87 7.48 -14.34 -1.16
CA ARG A 87 7.96 -13.95 -2.49
C ARG A 87 8.39 -12.48 -2.53
N GLN A 88 7.61 -11.60 -1.93
CA GLN A 88 7.98 -10.18 -1.80
C GLN A 88 9.27 -10.00 -0.99
N LEU A 89 9.45 -10.77 0.10
CA LEU A 89 10.65 -10.74 0.92
C LEU A 89 11.91 -11.07 0.12
N GLN A 90 11.87 -12.01 -0.83
CA GLN A 90 13.00 -12.32 -1.70
C GLN A 90 13.36 -11.12 -2.59
N ALA A 91 12.36 -10.44 -3.16
CA ALA A 91 12.57 -9.23 -3.96
C ALA A 91 13.17 -8.10 -3.10
N VAL A 92 12.66 -7.91 -1.87
CA VAL A 92 13.17 -6.89 -0.94
C VAL A 92 14.63 -7.18 -0.52
N LYS A 93 14.95 -8.41 -0.21
CA LYS A 93 16.35 -8.79 0.11
C LYS A 93 17.30 -8.51 -1.06
N HIS A 94 16.88 -8.82 -2.28
CA HIS A 94 17.65 -8.47 -3.47
C HIS A 94 17.80 -6.96 -3.63
N TYR A 95 16.73 -6.20 -3.41
CA TYR A 95 16.73 -4.74 -3.45
C TYR A 95 17.71 -4.16 -2.42
N CYS A 96 17.60 -4.56 -1.16
CA CYS A 96 18.50 -4.11 -0.09
C CYS A 96 19.96 -4.43 -0.39
N SER A 97 20.26 -5.65 -0.87
CA SER A 97 21.60 -6.08 -1.25
C SER A 97 22.16 -5.24 -2.40
N THR A 98 21.35 -4.91 -3.40
CA THR A 98 21.78 -4.12 -4.56
C THR A 98 22.21 -2.70 -4.17
N PHE A 99 21.50 -2.09 -3.23
CA PHE A 99 21.84 -0.74 -2.75
C PHE A 99 22.75 -0.73 -1.52
N ASN A 100 23.15 -1.90 -1.02
CA ASN A 100 23.93 -2.05 0.20
C ASN A 100 23.32 -1.29 1.40
N ILE A 101 22.01 -1.37 1.53
CA ILE A 101 21.27 -0.81 2.65
C ILE A 101 20.95 -1.91 3.67
N ALA A 102 20.71 -1.50 4.93
CA ALA A 102 20.32 -2.44 5.98
C ALA A 102 18.99 -3.14 5.66
N GLU A 103 18.75 -4.29 6.27
CA GLU A 103 17.46 -4.99 6.14
C GLU A 103 16.32 -4.11 6.65
N LEU A 104 15.18 -4.21 5.98
CA LEU A 104 13.95 -3.51 6.35
C LEU A 104 13.15 -4.45 7.25
N GLU A 105 13.25 -4.23 8.56
CA GLU A 105 12.67 -5.12 9.58
C GLU A 105 11.18 -4.88 9.81
N TYR A 106 10.74 -3.62 9.65
CA TYR A 106 9.32 -3.29 9.78
C TYR A 106 8.59 -3.50 8.46
N TRP A 107 7.53 -4.32 8.53
CA TRP A 107 6.56 -4.54 7.46
C TRP A 107 5.18 -4.12 7.94
N GLU A 108 4.59 -3.15 7.27
CA GLU A 108 3.23 -2.74 7.54
C GLU A 108 2.23 -3.86 7.20
N SER A 109 1.01 -3.75 7.70
CA SER A 109 -0.10 -4.56 7.17
C SER A 109 -0.26 -4.28 5.69
N THR A 110 -0.31 -5.33 4.88
CA THR A 110 -0.55 -5.18 3.45
C THR A 110 -1.91 -4.55 3.23
N ASN A 111 -1.93 -3.51 2.43
CA ASN A 111 -3.14 -2.87 1.97
C ASN A 111 -3.54 -3.51 0.63
N PHE A 112 -4.51 -4.40 0.65
CA PHE A 112 -5.15 -4.92 -0.55
C PHE A 112 -6.09 -3.84 -1.07
N VAL A 113 -5.93 -3.44 -2.32
CA VAL A 113 -6.65 -2.30 -2.90
C VAL A 113 -7.39 -2.73 -4.16
N LYS A 114 -8.66 -2.32 -4.23
CA LYS A 114 -9.57 -2.60 -5.35
C LYS A 114 -10.02 -1.28 -5.96
N TYR A 115 -9.78 -1.13 -7.25
CA TYR A 115 -10.20 0.02 -8.04
C TYR A 115 -11.22 -0.42 -9.10
N GLY A 116 -12.41 0.16 -9.05
CA GLY A 116 -13.40 0.09 -10.12
C GLY A 116 -13.21 1.18 -11.18
N ILE A 117 -14.10 1.20 -12.17
CA ILE A 117 -14.07 2.20 -13.26
C ILE A 117 -14.15 3.62 -12.70
N GLY A 118 -13.27 4.50 -13.15
CA GLY A 118 -13.13 5.89 -12.71
C GLY A 118 -12.30 6.06 -11.45
N GLN A 119 -12.13 5.01 -10.66
CA GLN A 119 -11.43 5.07 -9.38
C GLN A 119 -9.92 5.25 -9.58
N HIS A 120 -9.30 6.00 -8.65
CA HIS A 120 -7.93 6.47 -8.76
C HIS A 120 -7.32 6.79 -7.40
N PHE A 121 -6.03 7.10 -7.39
CA PHE A 121 -5.36 7.75 -6.27
C PHE A 121 -4.50 8.89 -6.80
N ALA A 122 -4.78 10.12 -6.39
CA ALA A 122 -4.06 11.32 -6.80
C ALA A 122 -2.57 11.27 -6.42
N GLN A 123 -1.79 12.20 -6.95
CA GLN A 123 -0.36 12.27 -6.70
C GLN A 123 -0.07 12.47 -5.20
N HIS A 124 0.78 11.60 -4.66
CA HIS A 124 1.21 11.61 -3.26
C HIS A 124 2.61 11.03 -3.12
N VAL A 125 3.14 11.12 -1.92
CA VAL A 125 4.33 10.38 -1.46
C VAL A 125 3.92 9.57 -0.23
N ASP A 126 4.52 8.42 -0.03
CA ASP A 126 4.16 7.54 1.09
C ASP A 126 4.83 7.97 2.40
N HIS A 127 6.11 8.39 2.31
CA HIS A 127 6.84 8.94 3.46
C HIS A 127 6.50 10.41 3.66
N GLY A 128 5.96 10.76 4.80
CA GLY A 128 5.61 12.13 5.09
C GLY A 128 5.53 12.43 6.58
N TYR A 129 4.96 13.59 6.90
CA TYR A 129 4.79 14.03 8.28
C TYR A 129 3.97 13.03 9.13
N SER A 130 2.95 12.45 8.54
CA SER A 130 2.02 11.55 9.24
C SER A 130 2.42 10.08 9.21
N TYR A 131 3.45 9.71 8.45
CA TYR A 131 3.87 8.32 8.32
C TYR A 131 5.32 8.19 7.88
N ASN A 132 6.10 7.38 8.62
CA ASN A 132 7.47 7.05 8.28
C ASN A 132 7.49 5.76 7.47
N CYS A 133 8.13 5.77 6.30
CA CYS A 133 8.50 4.58 5.57
C CYS A 133 9.72 4.85 4.69
N THR A 134 10.53 3.84 4.50
CA THR A 134 11.78 3.93 3.72
C THR A 134 11.55 3.49 2.29
N VAL A 135 10.82 2.40 2.09
CA VAL A 135 10.58 1.76 0.80
C VAL A 135 9.11 1.39 0.66
N SER A 136 8.57 1.61 -0.52
CA SER A 136 7.22 1.24 -0.91
C SER A 136 7.24 0.07 -1.90
N LEU A 137 6.33 -0.86 -1.67
CA LEU A 137 6.05 -2.00 -2.53
C LEU A 137 4.65 -1.85 -3.10
N VAL A 138 4.51 -1.98 -4.43
CA VAL A 138 3.21 -2.10 -5.08
C VAL A 138 3.22 -3.33 -5.98
N GLY A 139 2.37 -4.30 -5.65
CA GLY A 139 2.19 -5.51 -6.44
C GLY A 139 0.84 -5.53 -7.15
N TRP A 140 0.72 -6.27 -8.24
CA TRP A 140 -0.51 -6.39 -9.03
C TRP A 140 -0.98 -7.82 -9.14
N ALA A 141 -2.22 -8.05 -8.71
CA ALA A 141 -2.82 -9.38 -8.73
C ALA A 141 -3.51 -9.70 -10.07
N ASN A 142 -3.74 -8.70 -10.93
CA ASN A 142 -4.31 -8.85 -12.26
C ASN A 142 -3.84 -7.75 -13.23
N ASP A 143 -4.10 -7.93 -14.53
CA ASP A 143 -3.84 -6.98 -15.61
C ASP A 143 -4.97 -6.95 -16.68
N ASP A 144 -6.11 -7.57 -16.37
CA ASP A 144 -7.30 -7.63 -17.23
C ASP A 144 -8.19 -6.37 -17.10
N TYR A 145 -7.57 -5.22 -16.94
CA TYR A 145 -8.19 -3.90 -16.90
C TYR A 145 -7.45 -2.93 -17.85
N THR A 146 -8.05 -1.77 -18.11
CA THR A 146 -7.41 -0.67 -18.86
C THR A 146 -7.40 0.61 -18.02
N GLY A 147 -6.44 1.50 -18.29
CA GLY A 147 -6.13 2.59 -17.37
C GLY A 147 -5.43 2.07 -16.12
N GLY A 148 -5.50 2.79 -15.02
CA GLY A 148 -4.97 2.36 -13.73
C GLY A 148 -3.44 2.22 -13.67
N GLU A 149 -2.70 2.80 -14.63
CA GLU A 149 -1.24 2.82 -14.64
C GLU A 149 -0.70 3.49 -13.36
N LEU A 150 0.49 3.07 -12.93
CA LEU A 150 1.24 3.76 -11.89
C LEU A 150 2.17 4.77 -12.55
N GLU A 151 1.96 6.06 -12.28
CA GLU A 151 2.90 7.11 -12.67
C GLU A 151 3.79 7.50 -11.51
N ILE A 152 5.11 7.63 -11.77
CA ILE A 152 6.09 8.24 -10.86
C ILE A 152 6.57 9.52 -11.54
N GLY A 153 5.84 10.61 -11.28
CA GLY A 153 5.89 11.83 -12.09
C GLY A 153 7.25 12.51 -12.15
N MET A 154 8.00 12.55 -11.05
CA MET A 154 9.35 13.15 -10.99
C MET A 154 10.32 12.50 -11.99
N TRP A 155 10.15 11.22 -12.27
CA TRP A 155 11.00 10.43 -13.17
C TRP A 155 10.40 10.23 -14.56
N GLY A 156 9.22 10.81 -14.84
CA GLY A 156 8.53 10.66 -16.11
C GLY A 156 8.15 9.22 -16.45
N LEU A 157 7.96 8.38 -15.44
CA LEU A 157 7.68 6.97 -15.60
C LEU A 157 6.18 6.70 -15.53
N THR A 158 5.71 5.92 -16.49
CA THR A 158 4.36 5.33 -16.48
C THR A 158 4.50 3.82 -16.57
N VAL A 159 4.13 3.13 -15.51
CA VAL A 159 4.22 1.67 -15.41
C VAL A 159 2.85 1.08 -15.70
N LYS A 160 2.78 0.27 -16.77
CA LYS A 160 1.63 -0.60 -17.04
C LYS A 160 2.02 -2.01 -16.60
N PRO A 161 1.61 -2.45 -15.41
CA PRO A 161 2.06 -3.72 -14.86
C PRO A 161 1.36 -4.90 -15.55
N LYS A 162 1.96 -6.07 -15.38
CA LYS A 162 1.34 -7.36 -15.65
C LYS A 162 0.94 -8.05 -14.37
N THR A 163 0.04 -9.01 -14.48
CA THR A 163 -0.29 -9.90 -13.37
C THR A 163 0.98 -10.52 -12.79
N GLY A 164 1.17 -10.38 -11.49
CA GLY A 164 2.34 -10.90 -10.79
C GLY A 164 3.52 -9.95 -10.65
N ASP A 165 3.49 -8.80 -11.31
CA ASP A 165 4.55 -7.79 -11.16
C ASP A 165 4.55 -7.17 -9.74
N LEU A 166 5.75 -6.82 -9.29
CA LEU A 166 6.01 -6.09 -8.05
C LEU A 166 7.00 -4.95 -8.34
N ILE A 167 6.62 -3.72 -8.06
CA ILE A 167 7.53 -2.58 -8.09
C ILE A 167 8.01 -2.27 -6.67
N ILE A 168 9.29 -1.93 -6.55
CA ILE A 168 9.93 -1.47 -5.31
C ILE A 168 10.60 -0.14 -5.59
N PHE A 169 10.34 0.88 -4.76
CA PHE A 169 10.91 2.21 -4.90
C PHE A 169 11.01 2.92 -3.54
N PRO A 170 11.93 3.92 -3.41
CA PRO A 170 12.01 4.74 -2.20
C PRO A 170 10.73 5.55 -1.97
N SER A 171 10.30 5.67 -0.72
CA SER A 171 9.01 6.26 -0.36
C SER A 171 9.02 7.79 -0.24
N ASN A 172 10.20 8.44 -0.32
CA ASN A 172 10.38 9.84 0.01
C ASN A 172 9.86 10.81 -1.07
N TYR A 173 9.98 12.11 -0.82
CA TYR A 173 9.46 13.20 -1.67
C TYR A 173 10.01 13.23 -3.11
N MET A 174 11.08 12.50 -3.41
CA MET A 174 11.62 12.36 -4.77
C MET A 174 10.82 11.35 -5.62
N TYR A 175 9.88 10.63 -5.02
CA TYR A 175 9.09 9.58 -5.68
C TYR A 175 7.58 9.86 -5.56
N PRO A 176 7.11 11.09 -5.92
CA PRO A 176 5.69 11.35 -5.98
C PRO A 176 5.08 10.49 -7.07
N HIS A 177 4.00 9.79 -6.72
CA HIS A 177 3.35 8.85 -7.62
C HIS A 177 1.83 8.91 -7.51
N ARG A 178 1.15 8.37 -8.53
CA ARG A 178 -0.31 8.28 -8.57
C ARG A 178 -0.77 7.01 -9.27
N SER A 179 -1.95 6.51 -8.90
CA SER A 179 -2.67 5.51 -9.67
C SER A 179 -3.65 6.21 -10.59
N MET A 180 -3.45 6.07 -11.90
CA MET A 180 -4.34 6.65 -12.90
C MET A 180 -5.75 6.05 -12.80
N PRO A 181 -6.80 6.75 -13.26
CA PRO A 181 -8.14 6.21 -13.27
C PRO A 181 -8.22 4.91 -14.08
N VAL A 182 -8.92 3.94 -13.53
CA VAL A 182 -9.27 2.71 -14.25
C VAL A 182 -10.35 3.04 -15.29
N LEU A 183 -10.14 2.63 -16.54
CA LEU A 183 -11.06 2.93 -17.65
C LEU A 183 -12.02 1.77 -17.94
N SER A 184 -11.59 0.54 -17.70
CA SER A 184 -12.43 -0.65 -17.80
C SER A 184 -11.90 -1.77 -16.92
N GLY A 185 -12.76 -2.69 -16.51
CA GLY A 185 -12.41 -3.79 -15.61
C GLY A 185 -12.28 -3.38 -14.16
N THR A 186 -11.64 -4.22 -13.36
CA THR A 186 -11.35 -3.97 -11.93
C THR A 186 -9.88 -4.27 -11.68
N LYS A 187 -9.17 -3.32 -11.09
CA LYS A 187 -7.75 -3.46 -10.74
C LYS A 187 -7.62 -3.90 -9.29
N TYR A 188 -6.79 -4.92 -9.05
CA TYR A 188 -6.39 -5.37 -7.71
C TYR A 188 -4.89 -5.21 -7.52
N SER A 189 -4.51 -4.51 -6.46
CA SER A 189 -3.12 -4.31 -6.10
C SER A 189 -2.88 -4.53 -4.61
N LEU A 190 -1.62 -4.82 -4.27
CA LEU A 190 -1.13 -5.00 -2.91
C LEU A 190 -0.11 -3.90 -2.64
N VAL A 191 -0.34 -3.11 -1.60
CA VAL A 191 0.58 -2.04 -1.20
C VAL A 191 1.12 -2.35 0.19
N THR A 192 2.44 -2.31 0.35
CA THR A 192 3.09 -2.54 1.65
C THR A 192 4.23 -1.54 1.81
N MET A 193 4.24 -0.84 2.94
CA MET A 193 5.32 0.07 3.30
C MET A 193 6.28 -0.62 4.26
N LEU A 194 7.59 -0.38 4.04
CA LEU A 194 8.67 -0.95 4.84
C LEU A 194 9.52 0.14 5.46
N ASP A 195 10.04 -0.14 6.65
CA ASP A 195 11.01 0.72 7.32
C ASP A 195 12.12 -0.09 8.00
N TYR A 196 13.19 0.57 8.42
CA TYR A 196 14.32 -0.07 9.08
C TYR A 196 13.96 -0.64 10.46
N SER A 197 12.99 -0.05 11.15
CA SER A 197 12.55 -0.54 12.45
C SER A 197 11.09 -0.17 12.73
N ASP A 198 10.49 -0.85 13.70
CA ASP A 198 9.14 -0.59 14.20
C ASP A 198 9.07 0.61 15.16
N LYS A 199 10.19 1.22 15.52
CA LYS A 199 10.30 2.28 16.54
C LYS A 199 9.30 3.42 16.33
N TYR A 200 9.08 3.83 15.08
CA TYR A 200 8.17 4.93 14.73
C TYR A 200 6.75 4.47 14.40
N HIS A 201 6.49 3.17 14.54
CA HIS A 201 5.22 2.53 14.18
C HIS A 201 4.48 1.95 15.39
N THR A 202 4.98 2.21 16.60
CA THR A 202 4.31 1.80 17.84
C THR A 202 3.08 2.68 18.10
N ASN A 203 2.03 2.10 18.70
CA ASN A 203 0.83 2.85 19.07
C ASN A 203 1.17 4.04 19.98
N GLU A 204 2.14 3.88 20.89
CA GLU A 204 2.57 4.94 21.78
C GLU A 204 3.20 6.10 21.00
N PHE A 205 4.10 5.81 20.06
CA PHE A 205 4.71 6.84 19.21
C PHE A 205 3.66 7.55 18.38
N MET A 206 2.78 6.80 17.72
CA MET A 206 1.72 7.35 16.87
C MET A 206 0.76 8.26 17.67
N GLN A 207 0.35 7.85 18.88
CA GLN A 207 -0.49 8.68 19.75
C GLN A 207 0.23 9.93 20.26
N ASN A 208 1.50 9.81 20.61
CA ASN A 208 2.27 10.94 21.14
C ASN A 208 2.69 11.95 20.08
N PHE A 209 2.93 11.49 18.86
CA PHE A 209 3.44 12.33 17.76
C PHE A 209 2.33 12.85 16.85
N TYR A 210 1.39 11.98 16.46
CA TYR A 210 0.32 12.32 15.53
C TYR A 210 -1.04 12.57 16.19
N GLY A 211 -1.25 12.09 17.40
CA GLY A 211 -2.50 12.28 18.15
C GLY A 211 -2.69 13.67 18.78
N LYS A 212 -1.67 14.53 18.71
CA LYS A 212 -1.77 15.92 19.17
C LYS A 212 -1.73 16.81 17.93
N PRO A 213 -2.70 17.72 17.76
CA PRO A 213 -2.75 18.64 16.62
C PRO A 213 -1.68 19.75 16.78
N LYS A 214 -0.42 19.33 16.91
CA LYS A 214 0.73 20.24 16.96
C LYS A 214 1.70 19.84 15.88
N ASP A 215 2.18 20.82 15.13
CA ASP A 215 3.27 20.60 14.22
C ASP A 215 4.57 20.31 14.99
N ARG A 216 5.64 19.95 14.29
CA ARG A 216 6.95 19.69 14.87
C ARG A 216 7.57 20.89 15.60
N TYR A 217 7.00 22.07 15.46
CA TYR A 217 7.41 23.30 16.14
C TYR A 217 6.56 23.62 17.35
N GLY A 218 5.59 22.76 17.72
CA GLY A 218 4.70 22.93 18.85
C GLY A 218 3.54 23.89 18.59
N ILE A 219 3.33 24.28 17.34
CA ILE A 219 2.19 25.12 16.92
C ILE A 219 0.97 24.22 16.81
N GLU A 220 -0.14 24.60 17.42
CA GLU A 220 -1.40 23.90 17.26
C GLU A 220 -1.81 23.91 15.78
N GLN A 221 -2.03 22.71 15.22
CA GLN A 221 -2.54 22.63 13.84
C GLN A 221 -3.93 23.26 13.81
N LYS A 222 -4.10 24.21 12.91
CA LYS A 222 -5.42 24.75 12.59
C LYS A 222 -6.31 23.65 12.03
N ASP A 223 -7.58 23.69 12.38
CA ASP A 223 -8.58 22.81 11.80
C ASP A 223 -8.52 22.89 10.26
N GLN A 224 -8.70 21.76 9.58
CA GLN A 224 -8.64 21.70 8.11
C GLN A 224 -9.63 22.67 7.42
N THR A 225 -10.70 23.03 8.10
CA THR A 225 -11.61 24.09 7.64
C THR A 225 -10.90 25.45 7.52
N GLU A 226 -9.90 25.73 8.37
CA GLU A 226 -9.12 26.97 8.28
C GLU A 226 -8.00 26.89 7.21
N LEU A 227 -7.49 25.70 6.90
CA LEU A 227 -6.48 25.52 5.85
C LEU A 227 -7.07 25.71 4.44
N ASN A 228 -8.35 25.36 4.25
CA ASN A 228 -9.06 25.58 3.00
C ASN A 228 -9.26 27.07 2.66
N GLU A 229 -9.26 27.98 3.66
CA GLU A 229 -9.34 29.41 3.42
C GLU A 229 -8.05 30.01 2.80
N TYR A 230 -6.93 29.28 2.89
CA TYR A 230 -5.64 29.71 2.32
C TYR A 230 -5.28 29.00 1.01
N GLY A 231 -6.15 28.13 0.48
CA GLY A 231 -5.98 27.49 -0.85
C GLY A 231 -4.82 26.49 -0.91
N ILE A 232 -4.47 25.86 0.21
CA ILE A 232 -3.43 24.83 0.30
C ILE A 232 -4.06 23.44 0.39
#